data_0554d4905384cf0520b576c6e472b011
#
_entry.id   0554d4905384cf0520b576c6e472b011
#
_cell.length_a   1.000
_cell.length_b   1.000
_cell.length_c   1.000
_cell.angle_alpha   90.00
_cell.angle_beta   90.00
_cell.angle_gamma   90.00
#
_symmetry.space_group_name_H-M   'P 1'
#
loop_
_entity.id
_entity.type
_entity.pdbx_description
1 polymer ?
#
loop_
_entity_poly.entity_id
_entity_poly.type
_entity_poly.pdbx_seq_one_letter_code
_entity_poly.pdbx_strand_id
1 'polypeptide(L)'
;WIGIGSASFAPSEMIKLCLIFFMAFSLSEYGDKINDLLKGLGPHLGVLGLVVGLIMLQPDLGTTIAVAGTVYFMLLAAGARWGHLVGLAVVGVAGVFVLIFTEEYRAQRFTAFLNPWKDPLDTGFQTIQSLYALGSGGLFGVGLGRSHQKMFYLPEQHTDFIFSILGEELGYLGVLVVIGLLFLFIWRGLRTAITCPDAFGSLL
;
A
#
# COMPACT_ATOMS: atom_id res chain seq x y z
N TRP A 1 -8.91 11.44 11.05
CA TRP A 1 -10.29 11.34 10.60
C TRP A 1 -11.05 12.63 10.96
N ILE A 2 -11.73 13.22 9.98
CA ILE A 2 -12.64 14.35 10.20
C ILE A 2 -14.05 13.78 10.17
N GLY A 3 -14.76 13.82 11.30
CA GLY A 3 -16.14 13.34 11.42
C GLY A 3 -17.13 14.48 11.19
N ILE A 4 -18.08 14.31 10.28
CA ILE A 4 -19.22 15.22 10.09
C ILE A 4 -20.49 14.36 10.24
N GLY A 5 -21.09 14.38 11.42
CA GLY A 5 -22.23 13.52 11.75
C GLY A 5 -21.86 12.03 11.76
N SER A 6 -22.59 11.21 10.98
CA SER A 6 -22.30 9.77 10.82
C SER A 6 -21.23 9.43 9.77
N ALA A 7 -20.76 10.42 9.02
CA ALA A 7 -19.71 10.23 8.00
C ALA A 7 -18.34 10.62 8.55
N SER A 8 -17.37 9.74 8.41
CA SER A 8 -15.97 10.00 8.73
C SER A 8 -15.14 10.02 7.43
N PHE A 9 -14.27 11.00 7.31
CA PHE A 9 -13.43 11.21 6.15
C PHE A 9 -11.97 11.24 6.55
N ALA A 10 -11.13 10.50 5.84
CA ALA A 10 -9.69 10.50 6.02
C ALA A 10 -9.03 11.43 4.98
N PRO A 11 -8.52 12.60 5.36
CA PRO A 11 -7.84 13.51 4.43
C PRO A 11 -6.65 12.85 3.71
N SER A 12 -5.98 11.89 4.36
CA SER A 12 -4.86 11.13 3.79
C SER A 12 -5.23 10.38 2.50
N GLU A 13 -6.48 9.92 2.35
CA GLU A 13 -6.95 9.25 1.14
C GLU A 13 -7.01 10.22 -0.05
N MET A 14 -7.50 11.46 0.19
CA MET A 14 -7.53 12.48 -0.86
C MET A 14 -6.14 13.00 -1.22
N ILE A 15 -5.25 13.11 -0.24
CA ILE A 15 -3.87 13.55 -0.47
C ILE A 15 -3.16 12.57 -1.43
N LYS A 16 -3.39 11.26 -1.31
CA LYS A 16 -2.84 10.26 -2.25
C LYS A 16 -3.26 10.55 -3.68
N LEU A 17 -4.54 10.76 -3.92
CA LEU A 17 -5.05 11.08 -5.27
C LEU A 17 -4.49 12.39 -5.79
N CYS A 18 -4.54 13.46 -5.00
CA CYS A 18 -4.00 14.77 -5.38
C CYS A 18 -2.51 14.69 -5.72
N LEU A 19 -1.74 13.94 -4.94
CA LEU A 19 -0.32 13.75 -5.18
C LEU A 19 -0.06 13.01 -6.49
N ILE A 20 -0.82 11.95 -6.80
CA ILE A 20 -0.69 11.21 -8.06
C ILE A 20 -0.95 12.13 -9.25
N PHE A 21 -2.04 12.89 -9.24
CA PHE A 21 -2.35 13.86 -10.30
C PHE A 21 -1.27 14.94 -10.44
N PHE A 22 -0.83 15.51 -9.32
CA PHE A 22 0.24 16.51 -9.32
C PHE A 22 1.54 15.92 -9.89
N MET A 23 1.94 14.72 -9.46
CA MET A 23 3.16 14.07 -9.93
C MET A 23 3.06 13.71 -11.41
N ALA A 24 1.93 13.14 -11.86
CA ALA A 24 1.73 12.81 -13.27
C ALA A 24 1.83 14.05 -14.16
N PHE A 25 1.18 15.14 -13.78
CA PHE A 25 1.24 16.41 -14.51
C PHE A 25 2.67 16.98 -14.51
N SER A 26 3.26 17.11 -13.32
CA SER A 26 4.59 17.71 -13.19
C SER A 26 5.66 16.89 -13.92
N LEU A 27 5.67 15.57 -13.79
CA LEU A 27 6.64 14.70 -14.46
C LEU A 27 6.46 14.72 -15.98
N SER A 28 5.23 14.82 -16.49
CA SER A 28 4.97 14.92 -17.93
C SER A 28 5.56 16.21 -18.55
N GLU A 29 5.55 17.33 -17.80
CA GLU A 29 6.12 18.61 -18.22
C GLU A 29 7.65 18.67 -18.10
N TYR A 30 8.23 17.97 -17.14
CA TYR A 30 9.68 18.01 -16.91
C TYR A 30 10.47 17.19 -17.93
N GLY A 31 9.94 16.12 -18.49
CA GLY A 31 10.61 15.26 -19.47
C GLY A 31 12.04 14.89 -19.05
N ASP A 32 13.01 15.05 -19.94
CA ASP A 32 14.41 14.70 -19.69
C ASP A 32 15.08 15.47 -18.53
N LYS A 33 14.51 16.60 -18.11
CA LYS A 33 15.03 17.37 -16.97
C LYS A 33 14.94 16.62 -15.64
N ILE A 34 14.11 15.59 -15.53
CA ILE A 34 14.01 14.73 -14.35
C ILE A 34 15.33 14.08 -13.96
N ASN A 35 16.28 14.02 -14.89
CA ASN A 35 17.62 13.47 -14.68
C ASN A 35 18.57 14.41 -13.93
N ASP A 36 18.21 15.69 -13.74
CA ASP A 36 18.93 16.62 -12.89
C ASP A 36 18.45 16.47 -11.44
N LEU A 37 19.37 16.16 -10.52
CA LEU A 37 19.04 15.90 -9.13
C LEU A 37 18.37 17.10 -8.44
N LEU A 38 18.87 18.30 -8.66
CA LEU A 38 18.40 19.49 -7.96
C LEU A 38 17.20 20.15 -8.64
N LYS A 39 17.24 20.29 -9.96
CA LYS A 39 16.23 21.04 -10.72
C LYS A 39 15.08 20.17 -11.22
N GLY A 40 15.33 18.87 -11.43
CA GLY A 40 14.32 17.91 -11.87
C GLY A 40 13.72 17.13 -10.71
N LEU A 41 14.54 16.29 -10.08
CA LEU A 41 14.08 15.39 -9.02
C LEU A 41 13.80 16.11 -7.69
N GLY A 42 14.60 17.14 -7.34
CA GLY A 42 14.52 17.84 -6.06
C GLY A 42 13.13 18.40 -5.71
N PRO A 43 12.47 19.16 -6.60
CA PRO A 43 11.12 19.67 -6.35
C PRO A 43 10.10 18.56 -6.04
N HIS A 44 10.16 17.45 -6.78
CA HIS A 44 9.26 16.30 -6.59
C HIS A 44 9.51 15.61 -5.24
N LEU A 45 10.78 15.44 -4.86
CA LEU A 45 11.15 14.91 -3.56
C LEU A 45 10.79 15.88 -2.42
N GLY A 46 10.86 17.19 -2.66
CA GLY A 46 10.41 18.19 -1.70
C GLY A 46 8.93 18.09 -1.39
N VAL A 47 8.09 17.97 -2.43
CA VAL A 47 6.64 17.75 -2.26
C VAL A 47 6.37 16.41 -1.58
N LEU A 48 7.05 15.32 -2.00
CA LEU A 48 6.93 14.02 -1.34
C LEU A 48 7.32 14.11 0.13
N GLY A 49 8.44 14.75 0.45
CA GLY A 49 8.91 14.91 1.83
C GLY A 49 7.94 15.69 2.70
N LEU A 50 7.31 16.74 2.15
CA LEU A 50 6.26 17.48 2.85
C LEU A 50 5.04 16.60 3.13
N VAL A 51 4.54 15.87 2.14
CA VAL A 51 3.38 14.97 2.29
C VAL A 51 3.68 13.85 3.28
N VAL A 52 4.82 13.18 3.13
CA VAL A 52 5.29 12.14 4.06
C VAL A 52 5.42 12.68 5.48
N GLY A 53 6.01 13.86 5.65
CA GLY A 53 6.14 14.51 6.95
C GLY A 53 4.78 14.75 7.61
N LEU A 54 3.80 15.26 6.85
CA LEU A 54 2.44 15.50 7.35
C LEU A 54 1.72 14.18 7.73
N ILE A 55 1.87 13.11 6.92
CA ILE A 55 1.28 11.80 7.22
C ILE A 55 1.95 11.19 8.47
N MET A 56 3.25 11.36 8.63
CA MET A 56 3.98 10.85 9.80
C MET A 56 3.60 11.57 11.10
N LEU A 57 3.06 12.78 11.04
CA LEU A 57 2.44 13.42 12.22
C LEU A 57 1.17 12.70 12.69
N GLN A 58 0.54 11.87 11.83
CA GLN A 58 -0.58 11.00 12.17
C GLN A 58 -0.14 9.57 12.55
N PRO A 59 1.11 9.32 12.86
CA PRO A 59 1.94 8.12 12.90
C PRO A 59 1.49 6.95 11.98
N ASP A 60 1.04 7.26 10.76
CA ASP A 60 0.59 6.28 9.78
C ASP A 60 1.73 5.87 8.83
N LEU A 61 2.48 4.85 9.25
CA LEU A 61 3.59 4.31 8.47
C LEU A 61 3.10 3.58 7.20
N GLY A 62 1.94 2.93 7.25
CA GLY A 62 1.37 2.18 6.12
C GLY A 62 1.07 3.10 4.94
N THR A 63 0.33 4.18 5.18
CA THR A 63 0.04 5.21 4.16
C THR A 63 1.31 5.89 3.67
N THR A 64 2.28 6.14 4.57
CA THR A 64 3.58 6.73 4.20
C THR A 64 4.32 5.86 3.19
N ILE A 65 4.43 4.54 3.43
CA ILE A 65 5.09 3.60 2.52
C ILE A 65 4.34 3.52 1.19
N ALA A 66 3.01 3.47 1.22
CA ALA A 66 2.20 3.41 0.00
C ALA A 66 2.39 4.65 -0.88
N VAL A 67 2.36 5.86 -0.29
CA VAL A 67 2.58 7.13 -0.99
C VAL A 67 3.99 7.22 -1.56
N ALA A 68 5.01 6.92 -0.75
CA ALA A 68 6.40 6.95 -1.19
C ALA A 68 6.66 5.93 -2.30
N GLY A 69 6.11 4.71 -2.19
CA GLY A 69 6.20 3.67 -3.20
C GLY A 69 5.54 4.08 -4.52
N THR A 70 4.34 4.68 -4.46
CA THR A 70 3.65 5.19 -5.65
C THR A 70 4.49 6.23 -6.38
N VAL A 71 5.00 7.24 -5.67
CA VAL A 71 5.85 8.28 -6.27
C VAL A 71 7.15 7.67 -6.82
N TYR A 72 7.74 6.71 -6.13
CA TYR A 72 8.92 6.00 -6.62
C TYR A 72 8.67 5.30 -7.96
N PHE A 73 7.54 4.58 -8.10
CA PHE A 73 7.17 3.94 -9.36
C PHE A 73 6.83 4.94 -10.46
N MET A 74 6.23 6.10 -10.12
CA MET A 74 6.00 7.18 -11.08
C MET A 74 7.33 7.78 -11.59
N LEU A 75 8.32 7.99 -10.72
CA LEU A 75 9.66 8.42 -11.10
C LEU A 75 10.38 7.41 -11.99
N LEU A 76 10.20 6.11 -11.70
CA LEU A 76 10.71 5.02 -12.53
C LEU A 76 10.06 5.06 -13.92
N ALA A 77 8.75 5.20 -14.00
CA ALA A 77 8.00 5.26 -15.25
C ALA A 77 8.33 6.54 -16.06
N ALA A 78 8.61 7.66 -15.40
CA ALA A 78 9.05 8.90 -16.00
C ALA A 78 10.50 8.86 -16.54
N GLY A 79 11.23 7.75 -16.36
CA GLY A 79 12.59 7.58 -16.89
C GLY A 79 13.69 8.24 -16.07
N ALA A 80 13.51 8.42 -14.76
CA ALA A 80 14.56 8.93 -13.89
C ALA A 80 15.81 8.02 -13.89
N ARG A 81 17.00 8.61 -13.73
CA ARG A 81 18.28 7.87 -13.75
C ARG A 81 18.32 6.76 -12.70
N TRP A 82 18.77 5.59 -13.10
CA TRP A 82 18.90 4.43 -12.21
C TRP A 82 19.70 4.71 -10.94
N GLY A 83 20.76 5.53 -11.01
CA GLY A 83 21.54 5.93 -9.83
C GLY A 83 20.72 6.67 -8.79
N HIS A 84 19.82 7.58 -9.22
CA HIS A 84 18.93 8.30 -8.33
C HIS A 84 17.86 7.37 -7.74
N LEU A 85 17.29 6.47 -8.56
CA LEU A 85 16.29 5.49 -8.12
C LEU A 85 16.86 4.52 -7.08
N VAL A 86 18.05 3.98 -7.33
CA VAL A 86 18.72 3.10 -6.37
C VAL A 86 19.03 3.85 -5.06
N GLY A 87 19.54 5.08 -5.17
CA GLY A 87 19.77 5.92 -3.98
C GLY A 87 18.50 6.16 -3.17
N LEU A 88 17.38 6.52 -3.85
CA LEU A 88 16.08 6.70 -3.22
C LEU A 88 15.56 5.41 -2.57
N ALA A 89 15.69 4.26 -3.24
CA ALA A 89 15.30 2.97 -2.70
C ALA A 89 16.08 2.65 -1.43
N VAL A 90 17.41 2.83 -1.43
CA VAL A 90 18.26 2.58 -0.25
C VAL A 90 17.87 3.51 0.90
N VAL A 91 17.72 4.81 0.65
CA VAL A 91 17.32 5.79 1.67
C VAL A 91 15.90 5.50 2.17
N GLY A 92 14.97 5.16 1.28
CA GLY A 92 13.60 4.82 1.63
C GLY A 92 13.52 3.58 2.51
N VAL A 93 14.19 2.50 2.12
CA VAL A 93 14.23 1.25 2.90
C VAL A 93 14.90 1.48 4.25
N ALA A 94 16.05 2.15 4.29
CA ALA A 94 16.72 2.50 5.55
C ALA A 94 15.83 3.37 6.44
N GLY A 95 15.13 4.36 5.87
CA GLY A 95 14.18 5.19 6.59
C GLY A 95 13.02 4.39 7.19
N VAL A 96 12.43 3.46 6.44
CA VAL A 96 11.38 2.57 6.93
C VAL A 96 11.88 1.72 8.10
N PHE A 97 13.08 1.12 7.98
CA PHE A 97 13.67 0.36 9.09
C PHE A 97 13.88 1.22 10.34
N VAL A 98 14.43 2.43 10.19
CA VAL A 98 14.60 3.36 11.32
C VAL A 98 13.24 3.65 11.95
N LEU A 99 12.21 3.99 11.17
CA LEU A 99 10.88 4.31 11.66
C LEU A 99 10.19 3.13 12.35
N ILE A 100 10.43 1.90 11.93
CA ILE A 100 9.91 0.69 12.59
C ILE A 100 10.53 0.55 13.98
N PHE A 101 11.85 0.69 14.09
CA PHE A 101 12.55 0.45 15.36
C PHE A 101 12.59 1.65 16.31
N THR A 102 12.16 2.82 15.87
CA THR A 102 12.07 4.02 16.72
C THR A 102 10.90 3.93 17.71
N GLU A 103 9.83 3.25 17.33
CA GLU A 103 8.63 3.11 18.16
C GLU A 103 8.40 1.65 18.52
N GLU A 104 8.29 1.36 19.81
CA GLU A 104 8.12 -0.01 20.33
C GLU A 104 6.89 -0.72 19.73
N TYR A 105 5.77 -0.01 19.59
CA TYR A 105 4.55 -0.54 18.97
C TYR A 105 4.76 -1.02 17.52
N ARG A 106 5.54 -0.28 16.71
CA ARG A 106 5.84 -0.66 15.33
C ARG A 106 6.78 -1.86 15.27
N ALA A 107 7.78 -1.89 16.16
CA ALA A 107 8.70 -3.01 16.27
C ALA A 107 7.97 -4.30 16.69
N GLN A 108 7.03 -4.20 17.63
CA GLN A 108 6.19 -5.34 18.04
C GLN A 108 5.32 -5.85 16.89
N ARG A 109 4.64 -4.98 16.13
CA ARG A 109 3.87 -5.38 14.94
C ARG A 109 4.74 -6.07 13.88
N PHE A 110 5.92 -5.53 13.62
CA PHE A 110 6.87 -6.15 12.68
C PHE A 110 7.32 -7.54 13.16
N THR A 111 7.59 -7.69 14.45
CA THR A 111 7.96 -8.98 15.05
C THR A 111 6.80 -9.97 15.01
N ALA A 112 5.58 -9.52 15.29
CA ALA A 112 4.37 -10.34 15.21
C ALA A 112 4.07 -10.80 13.77
N PHE A 113 4.41 -10.01 12.75
CA PHE A 113 4.31 -10.42 11.37
C PHE A 113 5.28 -11.58 11.03
N LEU A 114 6.52 -11.54 11.55
CA LEU A 114 7.50 -12.59 11.33
C LEU A 114 7.22 -13.86 12.13
N ASN A 115 6.75 -13.72 13.37
CA ASN A 115 6.42 -14.84 14.24
C ASN A 115 5.21 -14.50 15.13
N PRO A 116 3.98 -14.66 14.63
CA PRO A 116 2.77 -14.33 15.37
C PRO A 116 2.55 -15.23 16.58
N TRP A 117 3.13 -16.43 16.58
CA TRP A 117 2.99 -17.40 17.67
C TRP A 117 3.78 -17.03 18.93
N LYS A 118 4.62 -16.01 18.86
CA LYS A 118 5.37 -15.52 20.03
C LYS A 118 4.46 -14.86 21.06
N ASP A 119 3.41 -14.18 20.58
CA ASP A 119 2.40 -13.53 21.41
C ASP A 119 1.00 -13.72 20.81
N PRO A 120 0.42 -14.92 20.99
CA PRO A 120 -0.80 -15.32 20.27
C PRO A 120 -2.08 -14.64 20.79
N LEU A 121 -2.05 -14.01 21.98
CA LEU A 121 -3.22 -13.40 22.61
C LEU A 121 -3.30 -11.89 22.43
N ASP A 122 -2.21 -11.23 22.04
CA ASP A 122 -2.15 -9.78 21.83
C ASP A 122 -1.68 -9.46 20.41
N THR A 123 -0.43 -9.14 20.21
CA THR A 123 0.09 -8.61 18.93
C THR A 123 -0.01 -9.58 17.76
N GLY A 124 0.08 -10.90 18.01
CA GLY A 124 -0.06 -11.97 17.02
C GLY A 124 -1.50 -12.40 16.75
N PHE A 125 -2.45 -12.03 17.60
CA PHE A 125 -3.82 -12.55 17.57
C PHE A 125 -4.49 -12.39 16.19
N GLN A 126 -4.47 -11.19 15.63
CA GLN A 126 -5.10 -10.89 14.34
C GLN A 126 -4.50 -11.73 13.21
N THR A 127 -3.18 -11.86 13.16
CA THR A 127 -2.48 -12.65 12.13
C THR A 127 -2.81 -14.13 12.27
N ILE A 128 -2.87 -14.67 13.49
CA ILE A 128 -3.21 -16.08 13.75
C ILE A 128 -4.65 -16.36 13.32
N GLN A 129 -5.61 -15.50 13.69
CA GLN A 129 -7.01 -15.66 13.29
C GLN A 129 -7.18 -15.58 11.77
N SER A 130 -6.43 -14.69 11.11
CA SER A 130 -6.36 -14.59 9.66
C SER A 130 -5.85 -15.90 9.02
N LEU A 131 -4.81 -16.52 9.57
CA LEU A 131 -4.29 -17.80 9.11
C LEU A 131 -5.30 -18.95 9.35
N TYR A 132 -6.00 -18.93 10.48
CA TYR A 132 -7.08 -19.90 10.73
C TYR A 132 -8.23 -19.75 9.75
N ALA A 133 -8.65 -18.53 9.42
CA ALA A 133 -9.64 -18.29 8.38
C ALA A 133 -9.23 -18.90 7.05
N LEU A 134 -8.02 -18.60 6.58
CA LEU A 134 -7.48 -19.17 5.33
C LEU A 134 -7.40 -20.70 5.37
N GLY A 135 -6.96 -21.25 6.50
CA GLY A 135 -6.82 -22.71 6.67
C GLY A 135 -8.16 -23.45 6.71
N SER A 136 -9.18 -22.86 7.35
CA SER A 136 -10.52 -23.47 7.47
C SER A 136 -11.28 -23.50 6.14
N GLY A 137 -10.98 -22.59 5.20
CA GLY A 137 -11.62 -22.55 3.90
C GLY A 137 -11.34 -23.76 3.00
N GLY A 138 -10.23 -24.47 3.19
CA GLY A 138 -9.86 -25.61 2.36
C GLY A 138 -9.83 -25.27 0.85
N LEU A 139 -10.20 -26.23 -0.01
CA LEU A 139 -10.17 -26.03 -1.46
C LEU A 139 -11.37 -25.21 -1.99
N PHE A 140 -12.57 -25.45 -1.46
CA PHE A 140 -13.83 -24.92 -2.00
C PHE A 140 -14.50 -23.89 -1.09
N GLY A 141 -13.96 -23.64 0.11
CA GLY A 141 -14.55 -22.75 1.09
C GLY A 141 -15.68 -23.38 1.90
N VAL A 142 -16.05 -22.70 2.99
CA VAL A 142 -17.18 -23.05 3.83
C VAL A 142 -18.53 -22.59 3.27
N GLY A 143 -18.49 -21.76 2.23
CA GLY A 143 -19.65 -21.17 1.57
C GLY A 143 -19.82 -19.67 1.89
N LEU A 144 -20.42 -18.94 0.95
CA LEU A 144 -20.66 -17.50 1.09
C LEU A 144 -21.53 -17.21 2.31
N GLY A 145 -21.11 -16.24 3.12
CA GLY A 145 -21.80 -15.81 4.32
C GLY A 145 -21.67 -16.76 5.52
N ARG A 146 -20.90 -17.85 5.41
CA ARG A 146 -20.73 -18.87 6.46
C ARG A 146 -19.36 -18.80 7.18
N SER A 147 -18.61 -17.72 6.99
CA SER A 147 -17.35 -17.53 7.71
C SER A 147 -17.58 -17.47 9.22
N HIS A 148 -16.86 -18.27 9.97
CA HIS A 148 -16.85 -18.25 11.43
C HIS A 148 -16.08 -17.04 11.95
N GLN A 149 -14.99 -16.65 11.29
CA GLN A 149 -14.15 -15.53 11.68
C GLN A 149 -14.86 -14.17 11.52
N LYS A 150 -15.88 -14.09 10.64
CA LYS A 150 -16.76 -12.93 10.47
C LYS A 150 -17.64 -12.68 11.69
N MET A 151 -17.85 -13.64 12.58
CA MET A 151 -18.64 -13.52 13.80
C MET A 151 -17.86 -12.88 14.95
N PHE A 152 -17.16 -11.76 14.69
CA PHE A 152 -16.40 -10.97 15.68
C PHE A 152 -15.14 -11.64 16.27
N TYR A 153 -14.68 -12.75 15.71
CA TYR A 153 -13.41 -13.36 16.12
C TYR A 153 -12.20 -12.64 15.53
N LEU A 154 -12.35 -12.00 14.35
CA LEU A 154 -11.29 -11.27 13.70
C LEU A 154 -11.58 -9.76 13.76
N PRO A 155 -10.76 -8.95 14.45
CA PRO A 155 -10.85 -7.49 14.40
C PRO A 155 -10.63 -6.98 12.96
N GLU A 156 -11.28 -5.84 12.61
CA GLU A 156 -11.17 -5.20 11.28
C GLU A 156 -11.40 -6.16 10.10
N GLN A 157 -12.33 -7.09 10.27
CA GLN A 157 -12.66 -8.15 9.32
C GLN A 157 -13.16 -7.62 7.96
N HIS A 158 -13.75 -6.41 7.93
CA HIS A 158 -14.32 -5.79 6.72
C HIS A 158 -13.31 -4.90 5.97
N THR A 159 -12.17 -4.63 6.54
CA THR A 159 -11.13 -3.73 6.02
C THR A 159 -9.83 -4.50 5.80
N ASP A 160 -8.99 -4.58 6.81
CA ASP A 160 -7.63 -5.08 6.70
C ASP A 160 -7.54 -6.60 6.43
N PHE A 161 -8.52 -7.37 6.91
CA PHE A 161 -8.51 -8.84 6.81
C PHE A 161 -9.61 -9.40 5.90
N ILE A 162 -10.20 -8.58 5.03
CA ILE A 162 -11.24 -9.02 4.08
C ILE A 162 -10.80 -10.21 3.22
N PHE A 163 -9.52 -10.26 2.84
CA PHE A 163 -8.95 -11.33 2.04
C PHE A 163 -8.97 -12.68 2.76
N SER A 164 -8.77 -12.68 4.08
CA SER A 164 -8.83 -13.90 4.89
C SER A 164 -10.24 -14.45 5.00
N ILE A 165 -11.23 -13.57 5.16
CA ILE A 165 -12.66 -13.93 5.14
C ILE A 165 -13.06 -14.52 3.77
N LEU A 166 -12.58 -13.88 2.71
CA LEU A 166 -12.82 -14.36 1.34
C LEU A 166 -12.20 -15.75 1.14
N GLY A 167 -10.99 -15.99 1.68
CA GLY A 167 -10.34 -17.29 1.65
C GLY A 167 -11.08 -18.36 2.45
N GLU A 168 -11.68 -18.01 3.59
CA GLU A 168 -12.54 -18.91 4.36
C GLU A 168 -13.82 -19.26 3.58
N GLU A 169 -14.51 -18.26 3.03
CA GLU A 169 -15.80 -18.45 2.35
C GLU A 169 -15.68 -19.12 0.99
N LEU A 170 -14.71 -18.76 0.17
CA LEU A 170 -14.53 -19.24 -1.21
C LEU A 170 -13.45 -20.32 -1.36
N GLY A 171 -12.63 -20.54 -0.33
CA GLY A 171 -11.53 -21.47 -0.34
C GLY A 171 -10.38 -21.09 -1.25
N TYR A 172 -9.43 -22.01 -1.42
CA TYR A 172 -8.23 -21.78 -2.22
C TYR A 172 -8.54 -21.42 -3.69
N LEU A 173 -9.53 -22.06 -4.30
CA LEU A 173 -9.91 -21.77 -5.69
C LEU A 173 -10.48 -20.36 -5.83
N GLY A 174 -11.30 -19.90 -4.88
CA GLY A 174 -11.81 -18.53 -4.86
C GLY A 174 -10.70 -17.50 -4.71
N VAL A 175 -9.73 -17.78 -3.83
CA VAL A 175 -8.54 -16.94 -3.66
C VAL A 175 -7.75 -16.83 -4.97
N LEU A 176 -7.52 -17.94 -5.67
CA LEU A 176 -6.82 -17.94 -6.97
C LEU A 176 -7.56 -17.10 -8.01
N VAL A 177 -8.89 -17.21 -8.08
CA VAL A 177 -9.70 -16.40 -9.00
C VAL A 177 -9.55 -14.92 -8.68
N VAL A 178 -9.61 -14.51 -7.42
CA VAL A 178 -9.46 -13.11 -7.02
C VAL A 178 -8.06 -12.58 -7.34
N ILE A 179 -7.01 -13.35 -7.02
CA ILE A 179 -5.64 -13.00 -7.39
C ILE A 179 -5.49 -12.87 -8.91
N GLY A 180 -6.08 -13.79 -9.67
CA GLY A 180 -6.08 -13.77 -11.13
C GLY A 180 -6.76 -12.52 -11.69
N LEU A 181 -7.89 -12.12 -11.11
CA LEU A 181 -8.61 -10.88 -11.50
C LEU A 181 -7.78 -9.62 -11.16
N LEU A 182 -7.13 -9.57 -10.00
CA LEU A 182 -6.24 -8.48 -9.63
C LEU A 182 -5.05 -8.40 -10.58
N PHE A 183 -4.44 -9.54 -10.92
CA PHE A 183 -3.36 -9.59 -11.90
C PHE A 183 -3.81 -9.10 -13.28
N LEU A 184 -4.98 -9.53 -13.73
CA LEU A 184 -5.57 -9.09 -15.00
C LEU A 184 -5.86 -7.57 -14.98
N PHE A 185 -6.33 -7.03 -13.87
CA PHE A 185 -6.56 -5.60 -13.69
C PHE A 185 -5.25 -4.81 -13.82
N ILE A 186 -4.20 -5.23 -13.10
CA ILE A 186 -2.86 -4.62 -13.16
C ILE A 186 -2.30 -4.70 -14.59
N TRP A 187 -2.38 -5.86 -15.22
CA TRP A 187 -1.93 -6.04 -16.60
C TRP A 187 -2.64 -5.13 -17.59
N ARG A 188 -3.96 -4.99 -17.46
CA ARG A 188 -4.75 -4.07 -18.29
C ARG A 188 -4.36 -2.62 -18.03
N GLY A 189 -4.18 -2.22 -16.79
CA GLY A 189 -3.69 -0.89 -16.42
C GLY A 189 -2.33 -0.58 -17.06
N LEU A 190 -1.35 -1.46 -16.91
CA LEU A 190 -0.03 -1.33 -17.51
C LEU A 190 -0.10 -1.26 -19.03
N ARG A 191 -0.93 -2.09 -19.66
CA ARG A 191 -1.14 -2.05 -21.11
C ARG A 191 -1.71 -0.71 -21.55
N THR A 192 -2.69 -0.17 -20.82
CA THR A 192 -3.28 1.15 -21.10
C THR A 192 -2.21 2.24 -20.98
N ALA A 193 -1.41 2.22 -19.91
CA ALA A 193 -0.31 3.16 -19.71
C ALA A 193 0.69 3.18 -20.88
N ILE A 194 1.13 1.99 -21.33
CA ILE A 194 2.11 1.86 -22.43
C ILE A 194 1.51 2.30 -23.79
N THR A 195 0.21 2.13 -24.00
CA THR A 195 -0.47 2.51 -25.25
C THR A 195 -1.00 3.93 -25.26
N CYS A 196 -0.93 4.64 -24.15
CA CYS A 196 -1.38 6.02 -24.03
C CYS A 196 -0.49 6.95 -24.87
N PRO A 197 -1.06 7.83 -25.73
CA PRO A 197 -0.27 8.69 -26.61
C PRO A 197 0.37 9.88 -25.90
N ASP A 198 -0.13 10.27 -24.71
CA ASP A 198 0.38 11.39 -23.94
C ASP A 198 1.07 10.93 -22.65
N ALA A 199 2.11 11.65 -22.25
CA ALA A 199 2.92 11.31 -21.08
C ALA A 199 2.13 11.43 -19.75
N PHE A 200 1.21 12.39 -19.66
CA PHE A 200 0.37 12.56 -18.46
C PHE A 200 -0.52 11.34 -18.25
N GLY A 201 -1.28 10.93 -19.27
CA GLY A 201 -2.16 9.76 -19.19
C GLY A 201 -1.40 8.45 -19.01
N SER A 202 -0.17 8.36 -19.52
CA SER A 202 0.71 7.20 -19.29
C SER A 202 1.19 7.09 -17.84
N LEU A 203 1.38 8.22 -17.14
CA LEU A 203 1.85 8.26 -15.76
C LEU A 203 0.71 8.18 -14.73
N LEU A 204 -0.51 8.45 -15.14
CA LEU A 204 -1.72 8.41 -14.31
C LEU A 204 -2.27 6.99 -14.21
#